data_0a6d7942e39c4a6a5bf8aaf552845893
#
_entry.id   0a6d7942e39c4a6a5bf8aaf552845893
#
_cell.length_a   1.000
_cell.length_b   1.000
_cell.length_c   1.000
_cell.angle_alpha   90.00
_cell.angle_beta   90.00
_cell.angle_gamma   90.00
#
_symmetry.space_group_name_H-M   'P 1'
#
loop_
_entity.id
_entity.type
_entity.pdbx_description
1 polymer ?
#
loop_
_entity_poly.entity_id
_entity_poly.type
_entity_poly.pdbx_seq_one_letter_code
_entity_poly.pdbx_strand_id
1 'polypeptide(L)'
;MILPKKKKAFMVSAMKSGSGKTLITLGLINIFKKMGKTVSIYKTGPDYIDTMYHEKIAESPSTNLDPFFLEPEYRPGELKNLFFRNFTGDMAIIEGAMGLFDGVYGEGKRCSACIVSEEIGINVILIVDIDELDTAGVYLKKFSHRVKTVIVNKVPIDYDISLIRKRLR
;
A
#
# COMPACT_ATOMS: atom_id res chain seq x y z
N MET A 1 -16.67 7.32 9.06
CA MET A 1 -15.56 8.17 9.58
C MET A 1 -14.76 8.68 8.41
N ILE A 2 -14.35 9.94 8.38
CA ILE A 2 -13.62 10.59 7.28
C ILE A 2 -12.29 11.09 7.86
N LEU A 3 -11.21 11.01 7.06
CA LEU A 3 -9.91 11.54 7.46
C LEU A 3 -10.00 13.03 7.82
N PRO A 4 -9.48 13.45 8.98
CA PRO A 4 -9.36 14.87 9.32
C PRO A 4 -8.54 15.62 8.27
N LYS A 5 -8.87 16.85 7.93
CA LYS A 5 -8.21 17.66 6.86
C LYS A 5 -6.68 17.74 6.97
N LYS A 6 -6.11 17.60 8.16
CA LYS A 6 -4.65 17.65 8.39
C LYS A 6 -3.94 16.28 8.31
N LYS A 7 -4.68 15.17 8.42
CA LYS A 7 -4.12 13.81 8.37
C LYS A 7 -4.13 13.28 6.95
N LYS A 8 -3.06 12.60 6.54
CA LYS A 8 -2.93 11.99 5.21
C LYS A 8 -2.67 10.50 5.36
N ALA A 9 -3.28 9.70 4.52
CA ALA A 9 -3.08 8.26 4.48
C ALA A 9 -2.99 7.77 3.04
N PHE A 10 -2.13 6.78 2.81
CA PHE A 10 -2.02 6.10 1.53
C PHE A 10 -1.53 4.67 1.73
N MET A 11 -1.76 3.86 0.73
CA MET A 11 -1.25 2.50 0.66
C MET A 11 -0.09 2.43 -0.33
N VAL A 12 0.95 1.67 0.01
CA VAL A 12 2.00 1.24 -0.91
C VAL A 12 1.70 -0.20 -1.32
N SER A 13 1.46 -0.43 -2.59
CA SER A 13 1.23 -1.77 -3.13
C SER A 13 1.96 -1.96 -4.45
N ALA A 14 1.92 -3.14 -5.03
CA ALA A 14 2.61 -3.46 -6.27
C ALA A 14 1.75 -4.35 -7.16
N MET A 15 2.21 -4.59 -8.39
CA MET A 15 1.57 -5.53 -9.31
C MET A 15 1.70 -6.98 -8.80
N LYS A 16 2.85 -7.31 -8.19
CA LYS A 16 3.18 -8.65 -7.67
C LYS A 16 4.03 -8.58 -6.41
N SER A 17 4.28 -9.74 -5.82
CA SER A 17 5.30 -9.89 -4.76
C SER A 17 6.71 -9.64 -5.31
N GLY A 18 7.65 -9.23 -4.45
CA GLY A 18 9.04 -9.02 -4.84
C GLY A 18 9.35 -7.73 -5.63
N SER A 19 8.37 -6.83 -5.83
CA SER A 19 8.56 -5.55 -6.54
C SER A 19 9.22 -4.45 -5.70
N GLY A 20 9.64 -4.74 -4.46
CA GLY A 20 10.33 -3.79 -3.59
C GLY A 20 9.43 -2.93 -2.71
N LYS A 21 8.18 -3.37 -2.46
CA LYS A 21 7.24 -2.66 -1.58
C LYS A 21 7.85 -2.29 -0.23
N THR A 22 8.38 -3.27 0.48
CA THR A 22 8.93 -3.08 1.83
C THR A 22 10.06 -2.06 1.85
N LEU A 23 11.00 -2.15 0.92
CA LEU A 23 12.10 -1.19 0.83
C LEU A 23 11.59 0.25 0.60
N ILE A 24 10.64 0.42 -0.31
CA ILE A 24 10.06 1.73 -0.62
C ILE A 24 9.24 2.24 0.57
N THR A 25 8.48 1.38 1.23
CA THR A 25 7.72 1.72 2.45
C THR A 25 8.65 2.21 3.56
N LEU A 26 9.73 1.48 3.85
CA LEU A 26 10.72 1.88 4.85
C LEU A 26 11.39 3.22 4.48
N GLY A 27 11.70 3.42 3.21
CA GLY A 27 12.23 4.69 2.70
C GLY A 27 11.25 5.86 2.93
N LEU A 28 9.97 5.67 2.64
CA LEU A 28 8.93 6.69 2.86
C LEU A 28 8.74 7.01 4.35
N ILE A 29 8.73 5.99 5.22
CA ILE A 29 8.66 6.17 6.67
C ILE A 29 9.83 7.06 7.14
N ASN A 30 11.05 6.71 6.73
CA ASN A 30 12.25 7.47 7.10
C ASN A 30 12.22 8.93 6.60
N ILE A 31 11.75 9.14 5.36
CA ILE A 31 11.60 10.49 4.79
C ILE A 31 10.62 11.32 5.63
N PHE A 32 9.44 10.80 5.94
CA PHE A 32 8.46 11.54 6.74
C PHE A 32 8.95 11.80 8.17
N LYS A 33 9.64 10.85 8.79
CA LYS A 33 10.28 11.08 10.10
C LYS A 33 11.32 12.23 10.03
N LYS A 34 12.16 12.25 9.01
CA LYS A 34 13.13 13.36 8.79
C LYS A 34 12.43 14.71 8.55
N MET A 35 11.21 14.71 8.05
CA MET A 35 10.36 15.90 7.92
C MET A 35 9.63 16.26 9.22
N GLY A 36 9.92 15.62 10.34
CA GLY A 36 9.30 15.86 11.65
C GLY A 36 7.86 15.35 11.75
N LYS A 37 7.46 14.38 10.89
CA LYS A 37 6.12 13.79 10.92
C LYS A 37 6.11 12.50 11.74
N THR A 38 5.06 12.33 12.52
CA THR A 38 4.73 11.05 13.15
C THR A 38 3.99 10.17 12.16
N VAL A 39 4.37 8.90 12.05
CA VAL A 39 3.84 7.97 11.04
C VAL A 39 3.20 6.78 11.75
N SER A 40 1.91 6.57 11.52
CA SER A 40 1.20 5.34 11.89
C SER A 40 1.37 4.32 10.77
N ILE A 41 1.80 3.10 11.10
CA ILE A 41 2.15 2.09 10.12
C ILE A 41 1.18 0.91 10.21
N TYR A 42 0.87 0.40 9.02
CA TYR A 42 -0.03 -0.75 8.87
C TYR A 42 0.51 -1.71 7.81
N LYS A 43 0.17 -2.98 7.98
CA LYS A 43 0.41 -4.04 7.00
C LYS A 43 -0.89 -4.76 6.68
N THR A 44 -1.18 -5.03 5.41
CA THR A 44 -2.28 -5.95 5.07
C THR A 44 -1.79 -7.39 5.03
N GLY A 45 -2.70 -8.34 5.24
CA GLY A 45 -2.42 -9.76 5.17
C GLY A 45 -1.57 -10.30 6.34
N PRO A 46 -1.32 -11.61 6.38
CA PRO A 46 -0.70 -12.32 7.51
C PRO A 46 0.85 -12.23 7.48
N ASP A 47 1.39 -11.06 7.27
CA ASP A 47 2.84 -10.83 7.19
C ASP A 47 3.33 -10.13 8.46
N TYR A 48 4.02 -10.88 9.31
CA TYR A 48 4.56 -10.40 10.57
C TYR A 48 6.04 -10.00 10.47
N ILE A 49 6.75 -10.43 9.43
CA ILE A 49 8.19 -10.14 9.27
C ILE A 49 8.36 -8.67 8.86
N ASP A 50 7.61 -8.21 7.88
CA ASP A 50 7.68 -6.82 7.43
C ASP A 50 7.27 -5.85 8.54
N THR A 51 6.31 -6.21 9.39
CA THR A 51 5.90 -5.37 10.53
C THR A 51 7.04 -5.10 11.51
N MET A 52 7.94 -6.07 11.74
CA MET A 52 9.12 -5.87 12.60
C MET A 52 10.08 -4.80 12.03
N TYR A 53 10.28 -4.79 10.72
CA TYR A 53 11.09 -3.73 10.07
C TYR A 53 10.39 -2.37 10.13
N HIS A 54 9.09 -2.35 9.93
CA HIS A 54 8.28 -1.14 10.05
C HIS A 54 8.42 -0.52 11.44
N GLU A 55 8.21 -1.29 12.49
CA GLU A 55 8.30 -0.86 13.88
C GLU A 55 9.67 -0.30 14.22
N LYS A 56 10.72 -0.97 13.76
CA LYS A 56 12.11 -0.54 14.01
C LYS A 56 12.42 0.82 13.38
N ILE A 57 11.93 1.09 12.15
CA ILE A 57 12.18 2.36 11.46
C ILE A 57 11.23 3.45 11.94
N ALA A 58 9.96 3.12 12.15
CA ALA A 58 8.94 4.08 12.61
C ALA A 58 9.10 4.44 14.10
N GLU A 59 9.77 3.58 14.89
CA GLU A 59 9.82 3.66 16.37
C GLU A 59 8.41 3.69 16.98
N SER A 60 7.49 2.99 16.37
CA SER A 60 6.09 2.90 16.78
C SER A 60 5.49 1.56 16.36
N PRO A 61 4.48 1.04 17.07
CA PRO A 61 3.83 -0.21 16.71
C PRO A 61 3.26 -0.19 15.30
N SER A 62 3.35 -1.32 14.61
CA SER A 62 2.68 -1.57 13.33
C SER A 62 1.40 -2.36 13.58
N THR A 63 0.31 -1.95 12.94
CA THR A 63 -1.00 -2.62 13.07
C THR A 63 -1.27 -3.48 11.84
N ASN A 64 -1.65 -4.73 12.04
CA ASN A 64 -2.07 -5.58 10.95
C ASN A 64 -3.54 -5.29 10.59
N LEU A 65 -3.79 -5.04 9.31
CA LEU A 65 -5.12 -4.81 8.73
C LEU A 65 -5.45 -6.00 7.82
N ASP A 66 -5.84 -7.12 8.42
CA ASP A 66 -6.15 -8.33 7.69
C ASP A 66 -7.63 -8.71 7.85
N PRO A 67 -8.45 -8.55 6.79
CA PRO A 67 -9.85 -8.97 6.81
C PRO A 67 -10.04 -10.45 7.13
N PHE A 68 -9.10 -11.31 6.73
CA PHE A 68 -9.20 -12.75 6.94
C PHE A 68 -9.17 -13.12 8.44
N PHE A 69 -8.39 -12.42 9.26
CA PHE A 69 -8.36 -12.66 10.71
C PHE A 69 -9.59 -12.11 11.45
N LEU A 70 -10.36 -11.26 10.81
CA LEU A 70 -11.61 -10.76 11.39
C LEU A 70 -12.79 -11.70 11.12
N GLU A 71 -12.65 -12.69 10.22
CA GLU A 71 -13.66 -13.69 9.93
C GLU A 71 -13.74 -14.77 11.04
N PRO A 72 -14.90 -15.41 11.28
CA PRO A 72 -16.16 -15.31 10.52
C PRO A 72 -17.04 -14.11 10.90
N GLU A 73 -16.66 -13.29 11.86
CA GLU A 73 -17.49 -12.20 12.40
C GLU A 73 -17.27 -10.86 11.67
N TYR A 74 -16.47 -10.86 10.60
CA TYR A 74 -16.15 -9.65 9.86
C TYR A 74 -17.41 -8.94 9.35
N ARG A 75 -17.57 -7.70 9.77
CA ARG A 75 -18.67 -6.83 9.32
C ARG A 75 -18.10 -5.67 8.47
N PRO A 76 -18.80 -5.27 7.40
CA PRO A 76 -18.39 -4.11 6.61
C PRO A 76 -18.14 -2.88 7.50
N GLY A 77 -16.96 -2.29 7.37
CA GLY A 77 -16.54 -1.13 8.17
C GLY A 77 -15.67 -1.43 9.39
N GLU A 78 -15.50 -2.68 9.81
CA GLU A 78 -14.65 -3.02 10.95
C GLU A 78 -13.18 -2.72 10.69
N LEU A 79 -12.67 -3.05 9.51
CA LEU A 79 -11.32 -2.74 9.10
C LEU A 79 -11.06 -1.23 9.10
N LYS A 80 -12.03 -0.46 8.63
CA LYS A 80 -12.00 1.00 8.66
C LYS A 80 -11.97 1.53 10.09
N ASN A 81 -12.75 0.94 11.00
CA ASN A 81 -12.74 1.32 12.42
C ASN A 81 -11.41 0.97 13.08
N LEU A 82 -10.84 -0.22 12.80
CA LEU A 82 -9.52 -0.63 13.28
C LEU A 82 -8.44 0.34 12.81
N PHE A 83 -8.46 0.70 11.52
CA PHE A 83 -7.55 1.70 10.96
C PHE A 83 -7.64 3.03 11.70
N PHE A 84 -8.83 3.62 11.82
CA PHE A 84 -8.99 4.94 12.43
C PHE A 84 -8.69 4.96 13.93
N ARG A 85 -8.97 3.88 14.66
CA ARG A 85 -8.64 3.76 16.08
C ARG A 85 -7.12 3.85 16.30
N ASN A 86 -6.33 3.25 15.41
CA ASN A 86 -4.87 3.19 15.53
C ASN A 86 -4.16 4.31 14.74
N PHE A 87 -4.88 5.17 14.04
CA PHE A 87 -4.29 6.30 13.33
C PHE A 87 -4.02 7.47 14.28
N THR A 88 -2.90 7.44 14.98
CA THR A 88 -2.49 8.46 15.95
C THR A 88 -1.55 9.50 15.35
N GLY A 89 -0.75 9.15 14.34
CA GLY A 89 0.24 10.01 13.70
C GLY A 89 -0.32 11.11 12.78
N ASP A 90 0.57 11.91 12.20
CA ASP A 90 0.26 12.90 11.16
C ASP A 90 -0.03 12.23 9.81
N MET A 91 0.67 11.12 9.57
CA MET A 91 0.61 10.32 8.35
C MET A 91 0.28 8.88 8.68
N ALA A 92 -0.42 8.19 7.77
CA ALA A 92 -0.57 6.74 7.82
C ALA A 92 -0.05 6.12 6.53
N ILE A 93 0.78 5.10 6.66
CA ILE A 93 1.26 4.28 5.54
C ILE A 93 0.78 2.86 5.75
N ILE A 94 0.11 2.30 4.77
CA ILE A 94 -0.30 0.90 4.76
C ILE A 94 0.55 0.19 3.70
N GLU A 95 1.28 -0.85 4.07
CA GLU A 95 1.92 -1.71 3.08
C GLU A 95 1.00 -2.86 2.71
N GLY A 96 0.73 -3.02 1.40
CA GLY A 96 -0.03 -4.13 0.85
C GLY A 96 0.77 -5.45 0.87
N ALA A 97 0.12 -6.54 1.23
CA ALA A 97 0.67 -7.88 1.02
C ALA A 97 0.55 -8.29 -0.45
N MET A 98 1.46 -9.13 -0.91
CA MET A 98 1.45 -9.68 -2.27
C MET A 98 1.30 -8.60 -3.36
N GLY A 99 0.57 -8.89 -4.44
CA GLY A 99 0.11 -7.90 -5.41
C GLY A 99 -1.16 -7.18 -4.98
N LEU A 100 -1.46 -6.03 -5.57
CA LEU A 100 -2.62 -5.19 -5.23
C LEU A 100 -3.95 -5.96 -5.28
N PHE A 101 -4.07 -6.89 -6.22
CA PHE A 101 -5.29 -7.66 -6.47
C PHE A 101 -5.21 -9.11 -5.97
N ASP A 102 -4.08 -9.50 -5.42
CA ASP A 102 -3.90 -10.85 -4.89
C ASP A 102 -4.68 -10.98 -3.57
N GLY A 103 -5.70 -11.80 -3.57
CA GLY A 103 -6.53 -12.11 -2.42
C GLY A 103 -6.41 -13.57 -2.01
N VAL A 104 -7.43 -14.06 -1.33
CA VAL A 104 -7.51 -15.49 -0.94
C VAL A 104 -7.53 -16.37 -2.18
N TYR A 105 -6.71 -17.41 -2.17
CA TYR A 105 -6.60 -18.33 -3.32
C TYR A 105 -7.98 -18.90 -3.72
N GLY A 106 -8.29 -18.81 -5.01
CA GLY A 106 -9.56 -19.26 -5.56
C GLY A 106 -10.75 -18.32 -5.35
N GLU A 107 -10.60 -17.22 -4.61
CA GLU A 107 -11.70 -16.31 -4.25
C GLU A 107 -11.51 -14.88 -4.81
N GLY A 108 -10.70 -14.74 -5.83
CA GLY A 108 -10.47 -13.47 -6.52
C GLY A 108 -9.82 -12.42 -5.63
N LYS A 109 -10.46 -11.24 -5.52
CA LYS A 109 -9.90 -10.11 -4.75
C LYS A 109 -10.21 -10.14 -3.26
N ARG A 110 -10.91 -11.14 -2.73
CA ARG A 110 -11.25 -11.20 -1.30
C ARG A 110 -10.00 -11.06 -0.42
N CYS A 111 -10.04 -10.18 0.55
CA CYS A 111 -8.93 -9.85 1.45
C CYS A 111 -7.68 -9.22 0.78
N SER A 112 -7.75 -8.86 -0.51
CA SER A 112 -6.63 -8.21 -1.20
C SER A 112 -6.37 -6.79 -0.68
N ALA A 113 -5.15 -6.28 -0.93
CA ALA A 113 -4.80 -4.89 -0.66
C ALA A 113 -5.74 -3.89 -1.37
N CYS A 114 -6.26 -4.24 -2.55
CA CYS A 114 -7.27 -3.47 -3.26
C CYS A 114 -8.53 -3.28 -2.41
N ILE A 115 -9.12 -4.37 -1.91
CA ILE A 115 -10.33 -4.34 -1.06
C ILE A 115 -10.08 -3.53 0.21
N VAL A 116 -8.93 -3.73 0.86
CA VAL A 116 -8.56 -2.94 2.05
C VAL A 116 -8.51 -1.43 1.73
N SER A 117 -7.89 -1.05 0.61
CA SER A 117 -7.81 0.36 0.19
C SER A 117 -9.17 0.96 -0.12
N GLU A 118 -10.07 0.18 -0.74
CA GLU A 118 -11.45 0.58 -1.05
C GLU A 118 -12.28 0.80 0.21
N GLU A 119 -12.22 -0.12 1.17
CA GLU A 119 -12.98 -0.05 2.42
C GLU A 119 -12.56 1.13 3.29
N ILE A 120 -11.25 1.33 3.46
CA ILE A 120 -10.73 2.47 4.24
C ILE A 120 -10.96 3.79 3.51
N GLY A 121 -10.96 3.78 2.19
CA GLY A 121 -11.17 4.96 1.35
C GLY A 121 -9.89 5.75 1.09
N ILE A 122 -8.73 5.06 0.94
CA ILE A 122 -7.41 5.69 0.73
C ILE A 122 -6.88 5.47 -0.69
N ASN A 123 -5.97 6.33 -1.11
CA ASN A 123 -5.30 6.21 -2.39
C ASN A 123 -4.10 5.25 -2.31
N VAL A 124 -3.74 4.71 -3.47
CA VAL A 124 -2.66 3.74 -3.63
C VAL A 124 -1.49 4.37 -4.40
N ILE A 125 -0.29 4.19 -3.90
CA ILE A 125 0.97 4.30 -4.63
C ILE A 125 1.28 2.90 -5.15
N LEU A 126 1.24 2.73 -6.47
CA LEU A 126 1.50 1.45 -7.11
C LEU A 126 2.96 1.36 -7.55
N ILE A 127 3.65 0.33 -7.07
CA ILE A 127 4.99 0.00 -7.53
C ILE A 127 4.87 -0.96 -8.70
N VAL A 128 5.55 -0.64 -9.78
CA VAL A 128 5.56 -1.40 -11.03
C VAL A 128 7.02 -1.69 -11.38
N ASP A 129 7.35 -2.95 -11.57
CA ASP A 129 8.66 -3.30 -12.13
C ASP A 129 8.73 -2.87 -13.59
N ILE A 130 9.91 -2.48 -14.08
CA ILE A 130 10.06 -1.96 -15.45
C ILE A 130 9.58 -2.95 -16.51
N ASP A 131 9.75 -4.23 -16.28
CA ASP A 131 9.32 -5.32 -17.18
C ASP A 131 7.80 -5.55 -17.18
N GLU A 132 7.06 -4.98 -16.22
CA GLU A 132 5.60 -5.05 -16.11
C GLU A 132 4.89 -3.80 -16.66
N LEU A 133 5.63 -2.83 -17.19
CA LEU A 133 5.11 -1.50 -17.51
C LEU A 133 3.93 -1.55 -18.51
N ASP A 134 3.99 -2.44 -19.50
CA ASP A 134 2.94 -2.59 -20.52
C ASP A 134 1.64 -3.17 -19.90
N THR A 135 1.78 -4.14 -19.00
CA THR A 135 0.65 -4.71 -18.26
C THR A 135 0.06 -3.70 -17.28
N ALA A 136 0.91 -2.89 -16.63
CA ALA A 136 0.48 -1.87 -15.69
C ALA A 136 -0.47 -0.85 -16.33
N GLY A 137 -0.28 -0.49 -17.60
CA GLY A 137 -1.16 0.42 -18.34
C GLY A 137 -2.62 -0.06 -18.38
N VAL A 138 -2.84 -1.37 -18.53
CA VAL A 138 -4.18 -1.97 -18.51
C VAL A 138 -4.81 -1.88 -17.12
N TYR A 139 -4.04 -2.16 -16.08
CA TYR A 139 -4.52 -2.05 -14.69
C TYR A 139 -4.83 -0.61 -14.31
N LEU A 140 -3.98 0.34 -14.69
CA LEU A 140 -4.17 1.75 -14.37
C LEU A 140 -5.46 2.31 -15.00
N LYS A 141 -5.80 1.93 -16.22
CA LYS A 141 -7.07 2.31 -16.86
C LYS A 141 -8.29 1.85 -16.05
N LYS A 142 -8.23 0.65 -15.47
CA LYS A 142 -9.33 0.06 -14.68
C LYS A 142 -9.43 0.60 -13.25
N PHE A 143 -8.31 0.98 -12.64
CA PHE A 143 -8.21 1.33 -11.21
C PHE A 143 -7.69 2.75 -10.95
N SER A 144 -7.70 3.63 -11.95
CA SER A 144 -7.23 5.01 -11.85
C SER A 144 -7.93 5.84 -10.77
N HIS A 145 -9.12 5.42 -10.33
CA HIS A 145 -9.83 6.10 -9.25
C HIS A 145 -9.11 5.98 -7.89
N ARG A 146 -8.33 4.92 -7.66
CA ARG A 146 -7.56 4.70 -6.41
C ARG A 146 -6.06 4.87 -6.59
N VAL A 147 -5.48 4.43 -7.70
CA VAL A 147 -4.06 4.60 -7.97
C VAL A 147 -3.79 6.02 -8.40
N LYS A 148 -3.13 6.81 -7.54
CA LYS A 148 -2.82 8.22 -7.81
C LYS A 148 -1.35 8.47 -8.11
N THR A 149 -0.49 7.51 -7.84
CA THR A 149 0.95 7.60 -8.05
C THR A 149 1.46 6.24 -8.47
N VAL A 150 2.36 6.23 -9.45
CA VAL A 150 3.11 5.05 -9.87
C VAL A 150 4.58 5.28 -9.62
N ILE A 151 5.23 4.30 -9.03
CA ILE A 151 6.69 4.24 -8.89
C ILE A 151 7.18 3.10 -9.75
N VAL A 152 7.93 3.42 -10.80
CA VAL A 152 8.58 2.40 -11.64
C VAL A 152 9.89 2.02 -10.98
N ASN A 153 10.04 0.74 -10.65
CA ASN A 153 11.20 0.19 -9.94
C ASN A 153 12.03 -0.74 -10.83
N LYS A 154 13.23 -1.09 -10.38
CA LYS A 154 14.17 -1.96 -11.10
C LYS A 154 14.54 -1.46 -12.50
N VAL A 155 14.52 -0.13 -12.68
CA VAL A 155 14.89 0.49 -13.94
C VAL A 155 16.42 0.41 -14.10
N PRO A 156 16.95 -0.15 -15.21
CA PRO A 156 18.38 -0.12 -15.49
C PRO A 156 18.91 1.32 -15.58
N ILE A 157 20.18 1.53 -15.21
CA ILE A 157 20.78 2.88 -15.16
C ILE A 157 20.77 3.57 -16.52
N ASP A 158 20.93 2.81 -17.58
CA ASP A 158 21.00 3.25 -18.98
C ASP A 158 19.63 3.26 -19.68
N TYR A 159 18.54 3.03 -18.95
CA TYR A 159 17.20 2.98 -19.53
C TYR A 159 16.68 4.37 -19.90
N ASP A 160 16.11 4.49 -21.10
CA ASP A 160 15.49 5.73 -21.55
C ASP A 160 14.17 6.02 -20.81
N ILE A 161 14.23 6.95 -19.88
CA ILE A 161 13.07 7.36 -19.05
C ILE A 161 11.92 7.91 -19.91
N SER A 162 12.18 8.42 -21.11
CA SER A 162 11.13 8.92 -22.00
C SER A 162 10.15 7.83 -22.40
N LEU A 163 10.62 6.59 -22.53
CA LEU A 163 9.81 5.41 -22.84
C LEU A 163 8.83 5.08 -21.72
N ILE A 164 9.23 5.26 -20.46
CA ILE A 164 8.34 5.05 -19.30
C ILE A 164 7.14 5.97 -19.39
N ARG A 165 7.39 7.27 -19.64
CA ARG A 165 6.31 8.26 -19.76
C ARG A 165 5.35 7.97 -20.91
N LYS A 166 5.86 7.44 -22.02
CA LYS A 166 5.05 7.06 -23.18
C LYS A 166 4.13 5.88 -22.89
N ARG A 167 4.59 4.90 -22.10
CA ARG A 167 3.84 3.67 -21.79
C ARG A 167 2.80 3.86 -20.68
N LEU A 168 2.95 4.86 -19.81
CA LEU A 168 1.99 5.16 -18.73
C LEU A 168 0.90 6.17 -19.12
N ARG A 169 0.91 6.68 -20.36
CA ARG A 169 -0.15 7.54 -20.91
C ARG A 169 -1.22 6.70 -21.61
#